data_cb19206091e45efa66e8587a3d95919b
#
_entry.id   cb19206091e45efa66e8587a3d95919b
#
_cell.length_a   1.000
_cell.length_b   1.000
_cell.length_c   1.000
_cell.angle_alpha   90.00
_cell.angle_beta   90.00
_cell.angle_gamma   90.00
#
_symmetry.space_group_name_H-M   'P 1'
#
loop_
_entity.id
_entity.type
_entity.pdbx_description
1 polymer ?
#
loop_
_entity_poly.entity_id
_entity_poly.type
_entity_poly.pdbx_seq_one_letter_code
_entity_poly.pdbx_strand_id
1 'polypeptide(L)'
;GLESVVILNRYDADQIDPAIYEQAKGIVFSEPQVDDAFAELAVPGHPHALFAVEPLPGQFDQRADSAAQCIQLMTQGERPAVRAAKVYLLMGSLSQAELDQIKRYLINPVECREAALDLPDTLRVSAASPAPVETISGFTGLDEAGLAALLDQLGLAMDLEDLKFLQAYFRDTERRDPTLTE
;
A
#
# COMPACT_ATOMS: atom_id res chain seq x y z
N GLY A 1 -3.30 9.12 -28.73
CA GLY A 1 -2.24 8.36 -28.06
C GLY A 1 -1.43 9.21 -27.10
N LEU A 2 -0.57 8.60 -26.32
CA LEU A 2 0.35 9.25 -25.39
C LEU A 2 1.45 9.99 -26.14
N GLU A 3 1.69 11.26 -25.83
CA GLU A 3 2.72 12.09 -26.45
C GLU A 3 3.95 12.25 -25.54
N SER A 4 3.70 12.53 -24.26
CA SER A 4 4.77 12.64 -23.27
C SER A 4 4.25 12.37 -21.85
N VAL A 5 5.18 12.09 -20.94
CA VAL A 5 4.91 11.86 -19.52
C VAL A 5 5.82 12.77 -18.71
N VAL A 6 5.24 13.48 -17.75
CA VAL A 6 5.99 14.18 -16.71
C VAL A 6 5.77 13.45 -15.40
N ILE A 7 6.84 13.21 -14.67
CA ILE A 7 6.80 12.52 -13.37
C ILE A 7 7.29 13.49 -12.29
N LEU A 8 6.43 13.74 -11.30
CA LEU A 8 6.78 14.55 -10.14
C LEU A 8 6.95 13.65 -8.92
N ASN A 9 7.95 13.94 -8.09
CA ASN A 9 8.07 13.35 -6.77
C ASN A 9 7.26 14.19 -5.78
N ARG A 10 6.28 13.57 -5.12
CA ARG A 10 5.46 14.19 -4.09
C ARG A 10 5.93 13.70 -2.72
N TYR A 11 6.02 14.63 -1.78
CA TYR A 11 6.23 14.35 -0.37
C TYR A 11 5.11 15.00 0.43
N ASP A 12 4.44 14.22 1.25
CA ASP A 12 3.51 14.72 2.26
C ASP A 12 4.20 14.60 3.62
N ALA A 13 4.30 15.70 4.35
CA ALA A 13 4.90 15.72 5.68
C ALA A 13 3.90 16.23 6.70
N ASP A 14 3.73 15.51 7.81
CA ASP A 14 2.82 15.85 8.89
C ASP A 14 3.59 16.32 10.12
N GLN A 15 3.03 17.32 10.83
CA GLN A 15 3.58 17.85 12.07
C GLN A 15 5.02 18.40 11.93
N ILE A 16 5.30 19.06 10.83
CA ILE A 16 6.55 19.77 10.60
C ILE A 16 6.35 21.28 10.84
N ASP A 17 7.29 21.90 11.54
CA ASP A 17 7.30 23.35 11.71
C ASP A 17 7.46 24.05 10.33
N PRO A 18 6.72 25.11 10.01
CA PRO A 18 6.82 25.79 8.72
C PRO A 18 8.22 26.29 8.36
N ALA A 19 9.02 26.73 9.34
CA ALA A 19 10.38 27.16 9.09
C ALA A 19 11.31 25.97 8.75
N ILE A 20 11.09 24.83 9.39
CA ILE A 20 11.80 23.59 9.08
C ILE A 20 11.37 23.06 7.71
N TYR A 21 10.08 23.15 7.37
CA TYR A 21 9.59 22.77 6.06
C TYR A 21 10.26 23.57 4.93
N GLU A 22 10.36 24.90 5.06
CA GLU A 22 11.02 25.74 4.06
C GLU A 22 12.51 25.40 3.89
N GLN A 23 13.21 25.07 4.96
CA GLN A 23 14.59 24.58 4.89
C GLN A 23 14.66 23.21 4.22
N ALA A 24 13.81 22.26 4.64
CA ALA A 24 13.78 20.90 4.13
C ALA A 24 13.43 20.85 2.63
N LYS A 25 12.62 21.79 2.13
CA LYS A 25 12.24 21.88 0.73
C LYS A 25 13.43 21.87 -0.22
N GLY A 26 14.47 22.63 0.10
CA GLY A 26 15.69 22.75 -0.72
C GLY A 26 16.85 21.81 -0.35
N ILE A 27 16.73 21.03 0.74
CA ILE A 27 17.84 20.19 1.22
C ILE A 27 17.44 18.71 1.28
N VAL A 28 16.15 18.43 1.56
CA VAL A 28 15.65 17.08 1.80
C VAL A 28 14.71 16.62 0.67
N PHE A 29 13.81 17.50 0.25
CA PHE A 29 12.76 17.13 -0.72
C PHE A 29 13.16 17.38 -2.18
N SER A 30 14.24 18.12 -2.41
CA SER A 30 14.74 18.42 -3.76
C SER A 30 16.25 18.57 -3.78
N GLU A 31 16.80 18.47 -4.99
CA GLU A 31 18.18 18.86 -5.31
C GLU A 31 18.14 20.17 -6.10
N PRO A 32 18.41 21.35 -5.48
CA PRO A 32 18.21 22.66 -6.12
C PRO A 32 18.96 22.88 -7.44
N GLN A 33 19.96 22.04 -7.72
CA GLN A 33 20.71 22.12 -8.97
C GLN A 33 19.99 21.50 -10.17
N VAL A 34 19.00 20.62 -9.92
CA VAL A 34 18.31 19.82 -10.95
C VAL A 34 16.81 19.75 -10.76
N ASP A 35 16.31 20.11 -9.57
CA ASP A 35 14.89 20.04 -9.24
C ASP A 35 14.30 21.44 -9.02
N ASP A 36 13.06 21.63 -9.49
CA ASP A 36 12.19 22.70 -9.07
C ASP A 36 11.24 22.17 -7.99
N ALA A 37 11.18 22.80 -6.81
CA ALA A 37 10.35 22.40 -5.68
C ALA A 37 9.19 23.38 -5.48
N PHE A 38 7.97 22.82 -5.39
CA PHE A 38 6.73 23.58 -5.21
C PHE A 38 6.06 23.14 -3.90
N ALA A 39 5.38 24.06 -3.21
CA ALA A 39 4.62 23.73 -2.01
C ALA A 39 3.29 23.04 -2.34
N GLU A 40 2.76 23.30 -3.52
CA GLU A 40 1.52 22.70 -4.03
C GLU A 40 1.79 21.98 -5.35
N LEU A 41 0.87 21.11 -5.76
CA LEU A 41 0.99 20.40 -7.02
C LEU A 41 0.99 21.38 -8.19
N ALA A 42 2.17 21.65 -8.70
CA ALA A 42 2.34 22.44 -9.92
C ALA A 42 2.15 21.53 -11.14
N VAL A 43 1.06 21.73 -11.86
CA VAL A 43 0.75 20.96 -13.06
C VAL A 43 1.25 21.71 -14.29
N PRO A 44 2.40 21.34 -14.86
CA PRO A 44 2.88 21.94 -16.09
C PRO A 44 2.00 21.54 -17.29
N GLY A 45 1.61 22.54 -18.10
CA GLY A 45 0.81 22.30 -19.28
C GLY A 45 -0.65 21.93 -18.96
N HIS A 46 -1.25 21.17 -19.88
CA HIS A 46 -2.62 20.67 -19.72
C HIS A 46 -2.61 19.13 -19.91
N PRO A 47 -2.31 18.37 -18.86
CA PRO A 47 -2.28 16.91 -18.97
C PRO A 47 -3.68 16.39 -19.28
N HIS A 48 -3.76 15.38 -20.15
CA HIS A 48 -5.00 14.67 -20.42
C HIS A 48 -5.46 13.88 -19.19
N ALA A 49 -4.51 13.30 -18.48
CA ALA A 49 -4.78 12.57 -17.24
C ALA A 49 -3.67 12.80 -16.21
N LEU A 50 -4.07 12.75 -14.96
CA LEU A 50 -3.23 12.94 -13.78
C LEU A 50 -3.61 11.86 -12.76
N PHE A 51 -2.61 11.15 -12.23
CA PHE A 51 -2.80 10.22 -11.11
C PHE A 51 -1.50 10.09 -10.32
N ALA A 52 -1.62 9.68 -9.08
CA ALA A 52 -0.48 9.43 -8.19
C ALA A 52 -0.39 7.97 -7.79
N VAL A 53 0.83 7.50 -7.51
CA VAL A 53 1.11 6.14 -7.06
C VAL A 53 1.96 6.20 -5.80
N GLU A 54 1.52 5.52 -4.74
CA GLU A 54 2.20 5.42 -3.45
C GLU A 54 2.43 3.96 -3.06
N PRO A 55 3.41 3.65 -2.20
CA PRO A 55 3.54 2.32 -1.59
C PRO A 55 2.28 1.94 -0.80
N LEU A 56 1.98 0.63 -0.76
CA LEU A 56 0.90 0.12 0.10
C LEU A 56 1.20 0.38 1.58
N PRO A 57 0.17 0.57 2.42
CA PRO A 57 0.35 0.61 3.86
C PRO A 57 1.10 -0.64 4.36
N GLY A 58 2.19 -0.43 5.12
CA GLY A 58 3.07 -1.50 5.60
C GLY A 58 4.24 -1.83 4.67
N GLN A 59 4.25 -1.36 3.44
CA GLN A 59 5.44 -1.42 2.59
C GLN A 59 6.46 -0.36 3.01
N PHE A 60 7.75 -0.71 2.90
CA PHE A 60 8.82 0.22 3.22
C PHE A 60 8.99 1.26 2.12
N ASP A 61 8.75 2.51 2.47
CA ASP A 61 8.99 3.67 1.60
C ASP A 61 10.35 4.28 1.91
N GLN A 62 11.38 3.86 1.16
CA GLN A 62 12.75 4.32 1.35
C GLN A 62 12.88 5.84 1.20
N ARG A 63 12.15 6.45 0.26
CA ARG A 63 12.22 7.89 0.00
C ARG A 63 11.62 8.69 1.16
N ALA A 64 10.46 8.28 1.65
CA ALA A 64 9.82 8.88 2.81
C ALA A 64 10.65 8.67 4.09
N ASP A 65 11.19 7.47 4.27
CA ASP A 65 12.05 7.12 5.41
C ASP A 65 13.31 7.98 5.46
N SER A 66 14.01 8.10 4.34
CA SER A 66 15.21 8.95 4.24
C SER A 66 14.89 10.42 4.49
N ALA A 67 13.79 10.93 3.93
CA ALA A 67 13.37 12.31 4.16
C ALA A 67 13.05 12.57 5.64
N ALA A 68 12.31 11.67 6.30
CA ALA A 68 12.01 11.77 7.73
C ALA A 68 13.27 11.73 8.60
N GLN A 69 14.25 10.89 8.27
CA GLN A 69 15.54 10.84 8.95
C GLN A 69 16.34 12.15 8.78
N CYS A 70 16.42 12.67 7.56
CA CYS A 70 17.11 13.94 7.31
C CYS A 70 16.50 15.08 8.12
N ILE A 71 15.17 15.18 8.18
CA ILE A 71 14.48 16.20 8.99
C ILE A 71 14.77 15.99 10.48
N GLN A 72 14.76 14.76 10.98
CA GLN A 72 15.13 14.45 12.36
C GLN A 72 16.57 14.90 12.69
N LEU A 73 17.53 14.66 11.78
CA LEU A 73 18.90 15.09 11.95
C LEU A 73 19.04 16.61 11.93
N MET A 74 18.29 17.31 11.06
CA MET A 74 18.29 18.78 10.99
C MET A 74 17.77 19.42 12.28
N THR A 75 16.70 18.83 12.85
CA THR A 75 16.01 19.41 14.02
C THR A 75 16.54 18.89 15.33
N GLN A 76 17.22 17.75 15.35
CA GLN A 76 17.60 16.97 16.56
C GLN A 76 16.36 16.66 17.44
N GLY A 77 15.17 16.63 16.82
CA GLY A 77 13.87 16.43 17.48
C GLY A 77 13.23 15.07 17.14
N GLU A 78 11.92 15.04 17.25
CA GLU A 78 11.15 13.87 16.87
C GLU A 78 11.15 13.68 15.35
N ARG A 79 11.04 12.42 14.94
CA ARG A 79 10.95 12.06 13.53
C ARG A 79 9.54 12.35 13.01
N PRO A 80 9.39 13.23 12.00
CA PRO A 80 8.07 13.52 11.45
C PRO A 80 7.51 12.32 10.66
N ALA A 81 6.20 12.27 10.51
CA ALA A 81 5.58 11.37 9.55
C ALA A 81 5.75 11.95 8.13
N VAL A 82 6.30 11.15 7.24
CA VAL A 82 6.47 11.50 5.82
C VAL A 82 5.94 10.36 4.97
N ARG A 83 5.28 10.68 3.86
CA ARG A 83 4.94 9.75 2.78
C ARG A 83 5.48 10.27 1.47
N ALA A 84 5.81 9.38 0.56
CA ALA A 84 6.18 9.75 -0.79
C ALA A 84 5.25 9.11 -1.82
N ALA A 85 5.01 9.82 -2.91
CA ALA A 85 4.28 9.34 -4.06
C ALA A 85 4.93 9.85 -5.35
N LYS A 86 4.71 9.13 -6.44
CA LYS A 86 5.00 9.62 -7.79
C LYS A 86 3.72 10.09 -8.44
N VAL A 87 3.71 11.32 -8.93
CA VAL A 87 2.59 11.87 -9.68
C VAL A 87 2.92 11.80 -11.17
N TYR A 88 2.05 11.17 -11.92
CA TYR A 88 2.18 10.99 -13.38
C TYR A 88 1.24 11.95 -14.09
N LEU A 89 1.79 12.81 -14.93
CA LEU A 89 1.05 13.70 -15.82
C LEU A 89 1.19 13.15 -17.24
N LEU A 90 0.09 12.73 -17.83
CA LEU A 90 0.05 12.14 -19.16
C LEU A 90 -0.42 13.19 -20.17
N MET A 91 0.43 13.53 -21.13
CA MET A 91 0.11 14.46 -22.21
C MET A 91 -0.32 13.70 -23.45
N GLY A 92 -1.23 14.29 -24.23
CA GLY A 92 -1.75 13.72 -25.46
C GLY A 92 -3.26 13.53 -25.44
N SER A 93 -3.75 12.54 -26.17
CA SER A 93 -5.17 12.18 -26.22
C SER A 93 -5.30 10.67 -26.00
N LEU A 94 -5.80 10.29 -24.82
CA LEU A 94 -5.91 8.90 -24.38
C LEU A 94 -7.38 8.50 -24.22
N SER A 95 -7.71 7.32 -24.68
CA SER A 95 -8.97 6.67 -24.30
C SER A 95 -8.90 6.13 -22.86
N GLN A 96 -10.05 5.87 -22.25
CA GLN A 96 -10.10 5.26 -20.93
C GLN A 96 -9.39 3.90 -20.90
N ALA A 97 -9.53 3.10 -21.95
CA ALA A 97 -8.87 1.80 -22.04
C ALA A 97 -7.33 1.91 -22.06
N GLU A 98 -6.78 2.91 -22.75
CA GLU A 98 -5.34 3.19 -22.75
C GLU A 98 -4.87 3.67 -21.38
N LEU A 99 -5.64 4.53 -20.71
CA LEU A 99 -5.35 5.00 -19.35
C LEU A 99 -5.34 3.83 -18.36
N ASP A 100 -6.33 2.95 -18.43
CA ASP A 100 -6.42 1.76 -17.56
C ASP A 100 -5.26 0.78 -17.82
N GLN A 101 -4.80 0.69 -19.06
CA GLN A 101 -3.63 -0.11 -19.41
C GLN A 101 -2.34 0.49 -18.83
N ILE A 102 -2.17 1.81 -18.91
CA ILE A 102 -1.03 2.53 -18.32
C ILE A 102 -1.03 2.35 -16.80
N LYS A 103 -2.16 2.55 -16.14
CA LYS A 103 -2.28 2.34 -14.69
C LYS A 103 -1.93 0.90 -14.29
N ARG A 104 -2.44 -0.10 -14.99
CA ARG A 104 -2.10 -1.52 -14.74
C ARG A 104 -0.62 -1.84 -14.93
N TYR A 105 0.06 -1.15 -15.82
CA TYR A 105 1.49 -1.31 -16.03
C TYR A 105 2.32 -0.65 -14.91
N LEU A 106 1.91 0.53 -14.45
CA LEU A 106 2.64 1.30 -13.45
C LEU A 106 2.35 0.91 -12.00
N ILE A 107 1.15 0.41 -11.71
CA ILE A 107 0.71 0.06 -10.36
C ILE A 107 0.82 -1.45 -10.17
N ASN A 108 1.86 -1.88 -9.46
CA ASN A 108 1.95 -3.25 -8.99
C ASN A 108 1.09 -3.40 -7.71
N PRO A 109 -0.03 -4.14 -7.74
CA PRO A 109 -0.97 -4.21 -6.61
C PRO A 109 -0.39 -4.92 -5.36
N VAL A 110 0.79 -5.54 -5.48
CA VAL A 110 1.49 -6.15 -4.34
C VAL A 110 2.37 -5.13 -3.59
N GLU A 111 2.79 -4.06 -4.27
CA GLU A 111 3.74 -3.08 -3.72
C GLU A 111 3.14 -1.69 -3.56
N CYS A 112 2.23 -1.30 -4.45
CA CYS A 112 1.73 0.07 -4.51
C CYS A 112 0.26 0.14 -4.91
N ARG A 113 -0.29 1.31 -4.75
CA ARG A 113 -1.68 1.66 -5.09
C ARG A 113 -1.79 3.05 -5.68
N GLU A 114 -2.92 3.37 -6.27
CA GLU A 114 -3.25 4.75 -6.62
C GLU A 114 -3.46 5.58 -5.34
N ALA A 115 -2.77 6.71 -5.26
CA ALA A 115 -2.87 7.65 -4.15
C ALA A 115 -3.90 8.74 -4.43
N ALA A 116 -4.56 9.25 -3.40
CA ALA A 116 -5.37 10.46 -3.51
C ALA A 116 -4.48 11.65 -3.88
N LEU A 117 -5.00 12.54 -4.73
CA LEU A 117 -4.30 13.78 -5.10
C LEU A 117 -4.46 14.86 -4.04
N ASP A 118 -5.56 14.82 -3.29
CA ASP A 118 -5.84 15.76 -2.21
C ASP A 118 -4.89 15.51 -1.02
N LEU A 119 -4.53 16.60 -0.36
CA LEU A 119 -3.70 16.54 0.85
C LEU A 119 -4.52 15.91 1.98
N PRO A 120 -4.04 14.84 2.63
CA PRO A 120 -4.75 14.25 3.76
C PRO A 120 -4.62 15.13 5.01
N ASP A 121 -5.65 15.14 5.85
CA ASP A 121 -5.64 15.89 7.13
C ASP A 121 -4.55 15.40 8.10
N THR A 122 -4.18 14.13 8.01
CA THR A 122 -3.08 13.53 8.78
C THR A 122 -2.47 12.34 8.05
N LEU A 123 -1.18 12.16 8.23
CA LEU A 123 -0.45 10.98 7.74
C LEU A 123 -0.46 9.81 8.74
N ARG A 124 -0.95 10.04 9.95
CA ARG A 124 -1.06 8.99 10.97
C ARG A 124 -2.14 8.00 10.56
N VAL A 125 -1.74 6.76 10.37
CA VAL A 125 -2.67 5.66 10.14
C VAL A 125 -3.15 5.15 11.49
N SER A 126 -4.45 5.23 11.73
CA SER A 126 -5.05 4.49 12.84
C SER A 126 -4.93 3.00 12.52
N ALA A 127 -4.14 2.27 13.30
CA ALA A 127 -4.08 0.83 13.18
C ALA A 127 -5.46 0.26 13.54
N ALA A 128 -6.15 -0.32 12.55
CA ALA A 128 -7.31 -1.12 12.82
C ALA A 128 -6.87 -2.35 13.61
N SER A 129 -7.61 -2.70 14.67
CA SER A 129 -7.40 -3.99 15.34
C SER A 129 -7.61 -5.10 14.31
N PRO A 130 -6.68 -6.07 14.17
CA PRO A 130 -6.88 -7.16 13.25
C PRO A 130 -8.14 -7.94 13.63
N ALA A 131 -8.90 -8.37 12.63
CA ALA A 131 -10.02 -9.27 12.87
C ALA A 131 -9.51 -10.57 13.53
N PRO A 132 -10.29 -11.18 14.44
CA PRO A 132 -9.95 -12.50 14.96
C PRO A 132 -9.88 -13.51 13.82
N VAL A 133 -9.00 -14.50 13.95
CA VAL A 133 -8.90 -15.58 12.96
C VAL A 133 -10.23 -16.35 12.96
N GLU A 134 -10.78 -16.60 11.78
CA GLU A 134 -12.02 -17.33 11.60
C GLU A 134 -11.85 -18.80 12.02
N THR A 135 -12.84 -19.35 12.72
CA THR A 135 -12.92 -20.77 13.06
C THR A 135 -13.73 -21.50 12.01
N ILE A 136 -13.26 -22.63 11.53
CA ILE A 136 -13.98 -23.49 10.58
C ILE A 136 -15.05 -24.26 11.34
N SER A 137 -16.16 -23.59 11.62
CA SER A 137 -17.23 -24.12 12.45
C SER A 137 -17.84 -25.39 11.86
N GLY A 138 -17.98 -26.43 12.70
CA GLY A 138 -18.52 -27.73 12.30
C GLY A 138 -17.52 -28.67 11.63
N PHE A 139 -16.27 -28.28 11.51
CA PHE A 139 -15.21 -29.09 10.88
C PHE A 139 -15.13 -30.51 11.46
N THR A 140 -15.16 -30.63 12.78
CA THR A 140 -15.07 -31.92 13.49
C THR A 140 -16.24 -32.87 13.22
N GLY A 141 -17.35 -32.35 12.71
CA GLY A 141 -18.56 -33.13 12.40
C GLY A 141 -18.81 -33.37 10.90
N LEU A 142 -17.94 -32.88 10.01
CA LEU A 142 -18.11 -33.06 8.56
C LEU A 142 -17.98 -34.54 8.17
N ASP A 143 -18.78 -34.95 7.22
CA ASP A 143 -18.60 -36.22 6.52
C ASP A 143 -17.52 -36.12 5.43
N GLU A 144 -17.23 -37.23 4.77
CA GLU A 144 -16.18 -37.30 3.75
C GLU A 144 -16.44 -36.33 2.58
N ALA A 145 -17.71 -36.19 2.18
CA ALA A 145 -18.08 -35.26 1.11
C ALA A 145 -17.90 -33.79 1.54
N GLY A 146 -18.22 -33.48 2.80
CA GLY A 146 -17.99 -32.17 3.39
C GLY A 146 -16.51 -31.81 3.50
N LEU A 147 -15.66 -32.78 3.88
CA LEU A 147 -14.22 -32.60 3.91
C LEU A 147 -13.63 -32.37 2.51
N ALA A 148 -14.09 -33.14 1.51
CA ALA A 148 -13.65 -32.97 0.12
C ALA A 148 -14.05 -31.60 -0.42
N ALA A 149 -15.27 -31.15 -0.13
CA ALA A 149 -15.74 -29.83 -0.53
C ALA A 149 -14.93 -28.70 0.15
N LEU A 150 -14.60 -28.84 1.43
CA LEU A 150 -13.79 -27.88 2.16
C LEU A 150 -12.36 -27.77 1.60
N LEU A 151 -11.76 -28.93 1.29
CA LEU A 151 -10.42 -29.02 0.68
C LEU A 151 -10.35 -28.25 -0.64
N ASP A 152 -11.37 -28.42 -1.49
CA ASP A 152 -11.48 -27.75 -2.79
C ASP A 152 -11.76 -26.25 -2.62
N GLN A 153 -12.68 -25.88 -1.71
CA GLN A 153 -13.05 -24.51 -1.44
C GLN A 153 -11.88 -23.65 -0.92
N LEU A 154 -11.07 -24.21 -0.03
CA LEU A 154 -9.94 -23.52 0.55
C LEU A 154 -8.65 -23.68 -0.29
N GLY A 155 -8.65 -24.52 -1.32
CA GLY A 155 -7.48 -24.80 -2.16
C GLY A 155 -6.30 -25.37 -1.35
N LEU A 156 -6.58 -26.25 -0.38
CA LEU A 156 -5.56 -26.77 0.52
C LEU A 156 -4.57 -27.67 -0.21
N ALA A 157 -3.29 -27.48 0.03
CA ALA A 157 -2.22 -28.29 -0.55
C ALA A 157 -1.99 -29.59 0.25
N MET A 158 -3.06 -30.36 0.46
CA MET A 158 -3.06 -31.66 1.17
C MET A 158 -4.07 -32.58 0.50
N ASP A 159 -4.03 -33.87 0.82
CA ASP A 159 -5.02 -34.83 0.34
C ASP A 159 -6.17 -35.03 1.35
N LEU A 160 -7.17 -35.81 0.93
CA LEU A 160 -8.35 -36.05 1.78
C LEU A 160 -8.03 -36.86 3.04
N GLU A 161 -7.03 -37.77 2.96
CA GLU A 161 -6.62 -38.57 4.12
C GLU A 161 -5.91 -37.71 5.16
N ASP A 162 -5.09 -36.75 4.73
CA ASP A 162 -4.49 -35.73 5.61
C ASP A 162 -5.57 -34.94 6.34
N LEU A 163 -6.61 -34.50 5.62
CA LEU A 163 -7.70 -33.73 6.22
C LEU A 163 -8.55 -34.56 7.19
N LYS A 164 -8.76 -35.86 6.91
CA LYS A 164 -9.39 -36.81 7.85
C LYS A 164 -8.55 -36.98 9.11
N PHE A 165 -7.24 -37.06 8.97
CA PHE A 165 -6.34 -37.17 10.10
C PHE A 165 -6.41 -35.93 10.98
N LEU A 166 -6.40 -34.72 10.39
CA LEU A 166 -6.58 -33.46 11.09
C LEU A 166 -7.95 -33.41 11.78
N GLN A 167 -9.02 -33.81 11.11
CA GLN A 167 -10.35 -33.87 11.72
C GLN A 167 -10.37 -34.75 12.96
N ALA A 168 -9.78 -35.95 12.88
CA ALA A 168 -9.70 -36.83 14.02
C ALA A 168 -8.92 -36.20 15.19
N TYR A 169 -7.81 -35.53 14.89
CA TYR A 169 -7.02 -34.83 15.90
C TYR A 169 -7.83 -33.73 16.60
N PHE A 170 -8.46 -32.86 15.84
CA PHE A 170 -9.25 -31.78 16.43
C PHE A 170 -10.49 -32.27 17.18
N ARG A 171 -11.13 -33.32 16.69
CA ARG A 171 -12.28 -33.93 17.34
C ARG A 171 -11.90 -34.67 18.63
N ASP A 172 -10.85 -35.51 18.60
CA ASP A 172 -10.56 -36.47 19.67
C ASP A 172 -9.56 -35.93 20.72
N THR A 173 -8.60 -35.08 20.26
CA THR A 173 -7.55 -34.52 21.11
C THR A 173 -7.86 -33.09 21.54
N GLU A 174 -8.05 -32.17 20.58
CA GLU A 174 -8.31 -30.76 20.86
C GLU A 174 -9.74 -30.49 21.33
N ARG A 175 -10.70 -31.29 20.88
CA ARG A 175 -12.13 -31.22 21.20
C ARG A 175 -12.75 -29.88 20.85
N ARG A 176 -12.31 -29.29 19.79
CA ARG A 176 -12.76 -28.02 19.22
C ARG A 176 -12.59 -28.01 17.70
N ASP A 177 -13.27 -27.10 17.03
CA ASP A 177 -12.98 -26.85 15.63
C ASP A 177 -11.67 -26.05 15.46
N PRO A 178 -10.93 -26.26 14.37
CA PRO A 178 -9.70 -25.49 14.07
C PRO A 178 -10.04 -24.07 13.62
N THR A 179 -9.07 -23.19 13.78
CA THR A 179 -9.06 -21.91 13.09
C THR A 179 -8.59 -22.11 11.65
N LEU A 180 -8.85 -21.13 10.78
CA LEU A 180 -8.42 -21.16 9.37
C LEU A 180 -6.89 -21.25 9.23
N THR A 181 -6.12 -20.79 10.23
CA THR A 181 -4.65 -20.84 10.23
C THR A 181 -4.06 -22.14 10.77
N GLU A 182 -4.82 -22.93 11.47
CA GLU A 182 -4.41 -24.24 11.97
C GLU A 182 -4.59 -25.33 10.90
#